data_966e95bcbd52fb9b2237fb665bdbd079
#
_entry.id   966e95bcbd52fb9b2237fb665bdbd079
#
_cell.length_a   1.000
_cell.length_b   1.000
_cell.length_c   1.000
_cell.angle_alpha   90.00
_cell.angle_beta   90.00
_cell.angle_gamma   90.00
#
_symmetry.space_group_name_H-M   'P 1'
#
loop_
_entity.id
_entity.type
_entity.pdbx_description
1 polymer ?
#
loop_
_entity_poly.entity_id
_entity_poly.type
_entity_poly.pdbx_seq_one_letter_code
_entity_poly.pdbx_strand_id
1 'polypeptide(L)'
;MENKKLIERCETELAKVDRPGADKLLAYIRKSDFYTAPASTRFHLSCPGGLLQHSLNVLDALRGLLDWNEGTQEWEYRVAGHVVDSTSDESVIIMALLHDLCKTHFYGTSMRNVKNEETGVWEKKPYYVVDDKMPLGHGDKSALLAGKYIELSCQELYAIWHHMGYSGQDYSAAQAIDHSILKYPMVLALQTADMMASKLLEDNEGNRFDSAAALVG
;
A
#
# COMPACT_ATOMS: atom_id res chain seq x y z
N MET A 1 -9.22 -19.96 -2.73
CA MET A 1 -9.47 -19.95 -1.27
C MET A 1 -8.69 -18.81 -0.58
N GLU A 2 -7.44 -18.61 -0.92
CA GLU A 2 -6.55 -17.60 -0.27
C GLU A 2 -7.03 -16.17 -0.49
N ASN A 3 -7.30 -15.75 -1.71
CA ASN A 3 -7.79 -14.40 -2.03
C ASN A 3 -9.08 -14.03 -1.28
N LYS A 4 -9.98 -15.00 -1.03
CA LYS A 4 -11.20 -14.74 -0.25
C LYS A 4 -10.89 -14.34 1.20
N LYS A 5 -9.93 -14.99 1.85
CA LYS A 5 -9.50 -14.65 3.22
C LYS A 5 -8.85 -13.26 3.28
N LEU A 6 -8.07 -12.89 2.26
CA LEU A 6 -7.47 -11.56 2.17
C LEU A 6 -8.54 -10.47 1.99
N ILE A 7 -9.54 -10.71 1.15
CA ILE A 7 -10.68 -9.78 0.98
C ILE A 7 -11.43 -9.63 2.31
N GLU A 8 -11.79 -10.75 2.97
CA GLU A 8 -12.47 -10.72 4.26
C GLU A 8 -11.67 -9.96 5.33
N ARG A 9 -10.35 -10.15 5.37
CA ARG A 9 -9.45 -9.42 6.26
C ARG A 9 -9.44 -7.93 5.94
N CYS A 10 -9.24 -7.56 4.69
CA CYS A 10 -9.22 -6.16 4.24
C CYS A 10 -10.54 -5.45 4.59
N GLU A 11 -11.69 -6.10 4.31
CA GLU A 11 -12.99 -5.53 4.64
C GLU A 11 -13.22 -5.43 6.16
N THR A 12 -12.70 -6.38 6.93
CA THR A 12 -12.75 -6.32 8.40
C THR A 12 -11.94 -5.13 8.94
N GLU A 13 -10.76 -4.87 8.38
CA GLU A 13 -9.96 -3.69 8.75
C GLU A 13 -10.66 -2.40 8.32
N LEU A 14 -11.14 -2.30 7.08
CA LEU A 14 -11.85 -1.12 6.58
C LEU A 14 -13.16 -0.84 7.33
N ALA A 15 -13.81 -1.85 7.89
CA ALA A 15 -15.01 -1.69 8.72
C ALA A 15 -14.75 -0.97 10.06
N LYS A 16 -13.49 -0.85 10.48
CA LYS A 16 -13.08 -0.06 11.66
C LYS A 16 -12.96 1.44 11.36
N VAL A 17 -13.01 1.84 10.09
CA VAL A 17 -13.00 3.25 9.69
C VAL A 17 -14.37 3.84 9.94
N ASP A 18 -14.49 4.65 11.00
CA ASP A 18 -15.74 5.25 11.46
C ASP A 18 -15.74 6.77 11.19
N ARG A 19 -15.84 7.11 9.90
CA ARG A 19 -15.98 8.51 9.46
C ARG A 19 -16.92 8.66 8.28
N PRO A 20 -17.49 9.86 8.05
CA PRO A 20 -18.39 10.11 6.94
C PRO A 20 -17.79 9.68 5.60
N GLY A 21 -18.51 8.84 4.84
CA GLY A 21 -18.10 8.37 3.52
C GLY A 21 -17.32 7.05 3.49
N ALA A 22 -17.00 6.44 4.64
CA ALA A 22 -16.35 5.14 4.72
C ALA A 22 -17.12 4.04 3.97
N ASP A 23 -18.45 4.07 4.04
CA ASP A 23 -19.34 3.19 3.28
C ASP A 23 -19.18 3.35 1.76
N LYS A 24 -19.02 4.59 1.28
CA LYS A 24 -18.80 4.91 -0.13
C LYS A 24 -17.40 4.48 -0.59
N LEU A 25 -16.38 4.66 0.27
CA LEU A 25 -15.02 4.18 0.03
C LEU A 25 -15.00 2.66 -0.13
N LEU A 26 -15.61 1.92 0.82
CA LEU A 26 -15.71 0.47 0.74
C LEU A 26 -16.48 0.01 -0.51
N ALA A 27 -17.57 0.71 -0.86
CA ALA A 27 -18.32 0.44 -2.08
C ALA A 27 -17.49 0.69 -3.34
N TYR A 28 -16.63 1.71 -3.36
CA TYR A 28 -15.67 1.94 -4.45
C TYR A 28 -14.64 0.82 -4.55
N ILE A 29 -14.00 0.45 -3.44
CA ILE A 29 -13.01 -0.63 -3.40
C ILE A 29 -13.61 -1.94 -3.93
N ARG A 30 -14.82 -2.31 -3.51
CA ARG A 30 -15.54 -3.50 -3.98
C ARG A 30 -15.87 -3.49 -5.47
N LYS A 31 -16.12 -2.32 -6.05
CA LYS A 31 -16.46 -2.16 -7.47
C LYS A 31 -15.26 -1.99 -8.38
N SER A 32 -14.13 -1.57 -7.81
CA SER A 32 -12.87 -1.44 -8.52
C SER A 32 -12.19 -2.81 -8.69
N ASP A 33 -11.05 -2.81 -9.33
CA ASP A 33 -10.16 -3.97 -9.43
C ASP A 33 -9.16 -4.08 -8.27
N PHE A 34 -9.34 -3.35 -7.16
CA PHE A 34 -8.45 -3.37 -6.00
C PHE A 34 -8.13 -4.79 -5.50
N TYR A 35 -9.12 -5.68 -5.51
CA TYR A 35 -8.95 -7.07 -5.07
C TYR A 35 -8.30 -7.99 -6.10
N THR A 36 -8.12 -7.54 -7.34
CA THR A 36 -7.61 -8.35 -8.44
C THR A 36 -6.43 -7.72 -9.18
N ALA A 37 -6.19 -6.43 -9.01
CA ALA A 37 -5.07 -5.73 -9.62
C ALA A 37 -3.72 -6.25 -9.09
N PRO A 38 -2.65 -6.24 -9.91
CA PRO A 38 -1.30 -6.51 -9.42
C PRO A 38 -0.75 -5.33 -8.62
N ALA A 39 0.24 -5.58 -7.75
CA ALA A 39 0.97 -4.50 -7.05
C ALA A 39 1.96 -3.77 -7.98
N SER A 40 2.49 -4.47 -8.98
CA SER A 40 3.44 -3.92 -9.95
C SER A 40 3.34 -4.61 -11.31
N THR A 41 3.99 -4.06 -12.35
CA THR A 41 4.06 -4.70 -13.67
C THR A 41 5.05 -5.86 -13.74
N ARG A 42 6.12 -5.87 -12.91
CA ARG A 42 7.21 -6.84 -13.00
C ARG A 42 8.10 -6.97 -11.76
N PHE A 43 7.80 -6.23 -10.69
CA PHE A 43 8.60 -6.27 -9.46
C PHE A 43 7.95 -7.19 -8.43
N HIS A 44 7.51 -6.66 -7.30
CA HIS A 44 6.82 -7.42 -6.27
C HIS A 44 5.36 -7.68 -6.65
N LEU A 45 4.82 -8.84 -6.31
CA LEU A 45 3.42 -9.23 -6.47
C LEU A 45 2.82 -8.84 -7.84
N SER A 46 3.57 -9.12 -8.93
CA SER A 46 3.11 -8.92 -10.32
C SER A 46 2.13 -10.04 -10.72
N CYS A 47 1.07 -10.22 -9.95
CA CYS A 47 0.08 -11.29 -10.09
C CYS A 47 -1.32 -10.80 -9.73
N PRO A 48 -2.39 -11.50 -10.12
CA PRO A 48 -3.75 -11.16 -9.72
C PRO A 48 -3.90 -11.13 -8.19
N GLY A 49 -4.47 -10.04 -7.64
CA GLY A 49 -4.63 -9.84 -6.20
C GLY A 49 -3.39 -9.28 -5.50
N GLY A 50 -2.33 -8.99 -6.24
CA GLY A 50 -1.08 -8.46 -5.70
C GLY A 50 -1.26 -7.15 -4.95
N LEU A 51 -2.09 -6.23 -5.44
CA LEU A 51 -2.38 -4.95 -4.77
C LEU A 51 -3.01 -5.15 -3.39
N LEU A 52 -3.99 -6.04 -3.27
CA LEU A 52 -4.63 -6.38 -2.00
C LEU A 52 -3.63 -6.96 -1.01
N GLN A 53 -2.85 -7.94 -1.46
CA GLN A 53 -1.84 -8.59 -0.62
C GLN A 53 -0.78 -7.58 -0.15
N HIS A 54 -0.27 -6.74 -1.05
CA HIS A 54 0.68 -5.67 -0.74
C HIS A 54 0.13 -4.71 0.32
N SER A 55 -1.08 -4.20 0.13
CA SER A 55 -1.70 -3.28 1.09
C SER A 55 -1.84 -3.89 2.49
N LEU A 56 -2.16 -5.18 2.59
CA LEU A 56 -2.21 -5.90 3.86
C LEU A 56 -0.82 -6.15 4.45
N ASN A 57 0.19 -6.45 3.64
CA ASN A 57 1.57 -6.58 4.09
C ASN A 57 2.12 -5.25 4.63
N VAL A 58 1.78 -4.13 3.97
CA VAL A 58 2.12 -2.78 4.46
C VAL A 58 1.43 -2.47 5.79
N LEU A 59 0.16 -2.89 5.97
CA LEU A 59 -0.54 -2.75 7.25
C LEU A 59 0.17 -3.51 8.37
N ASP A 60 0.57 -4.75 8.11
CA ASP A 60 1.29 -5.57 9.09
C ASP A 60 2.68 -4.98 9.40
N ALA A 61 3.41 -4.57 8.36
CA ALA A 61 4.72 -3.94 8.52
C ALA A 61 4.63 -2.62 9.30
N LEU A 62 3.62 -1.79 9.01
CA LEU A 62 3.41 -0.51 9.70
C LEU A 62 3.07 -0.75 11.19
N ARG A 63 2.13 -1.65 11.49
CA ARG A 63 1.84 -2.04 12.88
C ARG A 63 3.07 -2.63 13.59
N GLY A 64 3.92 -3.35 12.88
CA GLY A 64 5.18 -3.88 13.41
C GLY A 64 6.25 -2.83 13.70
N LEU A 65 6.16 -1.63 13.12
CA LEU A 65 7.04 -0.49 13.40
C LEU A 65 6.55 0.40 14.55
N LEU A 66 5.32 0.20 15.01
CA LEU A 66 4.66 1.03 16.00
C LEU A 66 4.43 0.25 17.30
N ASP A 67 4.42 0.95 18.42
CA ASP A 67 4.06 0.42 19.72
C ASP A 67 2.63 0.82 20.09
N TRP A 68 1.79 -0.15 20.47
CA TRP A 68 0.44 0.16 20.96
C TRP A 68 0.46 0.67 22.39
N ASN A 69 -0.10 1.83 22.63
CA ASN A 69 -0.23 2.41 23.96
C ASN A 69 -1.67 2.21 24.49
N GLU A 70 -1.82 1.29 25.45
CA GLU A 70 -3.11 0.99 26.08
C GLU A 70 -3.73 2.18 26.83
N GLY A 71 -2.90 3.10 27.32
CA GLY A 71 -3.36 4.28 28.07
C GLY A 71 -4.03 5.33 27.20
N THR A 72 -3.49 5.58 26.00
CA THR A 72 -4.03 6.56 25.05
C THR A 72 -4.89 5.93 23.98
N GLN A 73 -4.86 4.59 23.82
CA GLN A 73 -5.50 3.86 22.72
C GLN A 73 -5.00 4.34 21.34
N GLU A 74 -3.68 4.59 21.24
CA GLU A 74 -3.00 5.03 20.05
C GLU A 74 -1.78 4.20 19.74
N TRP A 75 -1.39 4.15 18.48
CA TRP A 75 -0.11 3.65 18.01
C TRP A 75 0.96 4.75 18.12
N GLU A 76 2.06 4.46 18.76
CA GLU A 76 3.21 5.36 18.93
C GLU A 76 4.36 4.98 18.00
N TYR A 77 4.85 5.94 17.23
CA TYR A 77 6.09 5.78 16.47
C TYR A 77 7.26 6.24 17.35
N ARG A 78 8.20 5.31 17.57
CA ARG A 78 9.34 5.58 18.46
C ARG A 78 10.65 5.54 17.71
N VAL A 79 11.53 6.50 18.02
CA VAL A 79 12.92 6.54 17.55
C VAL A 79 13.83 6.71 18.75
N ALA A 80 14.80 5.81 18.89
CA ALA A 80 15.73 5.78 20.04
C ALA A 80 15.03 5.83 21.42
N GLY A 81 13.85 5.19 21.53
CA GLY A 81 13.04 5.15 22.76
C GLY A 81 12.12 6.36 22.99
N HIS A 82 12.21 7.40 22.15
CA HIS A 82 11.35 8.59 22.25
C HIS A 82 10.16 8.46 21.32
N VAL A 83 8.95 8.77 21.81
CA VAL A 83 7.77 8.93 20.97
C VAL A 83 7.96 10.17 20.10
N VAL A 84 7.96 9.99 18.78
CA VAL A 84 8.14 11.07 17.81
C VAL A 84 6.82 11.42 17.12
N ASP A 85 5.85 10.48 17.11
CA ASP A 85 4.51 10.68 16.56
C ASP A 85 3.54 9.67 17.20
N SER A 86 2.23 9.95 17.13
CA SER A 86 1.18 8.99 17.50
C SER A 86 -0.01 9.10 16.56
N THR A 87 -0.80 8.01 16.48
CA THR A 87 -1.97 7.96 15.60
C THR A 87 -2.96 6.89 16.04
N SER A 88 -4.22 7.02 15.62
CA SER A 88 -5.27 6.02 15.86
C SER A 88 -5.09 4.75 15.01
N ASP A 89 -5.68 3.63 15.42
CA ASP A 89 -5.72 2.41 14.58
C ASP A 89 -6.47 2.66 13.26
N GLU A 90 -7.48 3.51 13.27
CA GLU A 90 -8.19 3.96 12.07
C GLU A 90 -7.24 4.62 11.07
N SER A 91 -6.39 5.55 11.52
CA SER A 91 -5.42 6.24 10.66
C SER A 91 -4.35 5.29 10.13
N VAL A 92 -3.88 4.32 10.94
CA VAL A 92 -2.96 3.26 10.48
C VAL A 92 -3.58 2.46 9.35
N ILE A 93 -4.84 2.06 9.48
CA ILE A 93 -5.59 1.32 8.45
C ILE A 93 -5.72 2.16 7.17
N ILE A 94 -6.10 3.43 7.29
CA ILE A 94 -6.26 4.35 6.15
C ILE A 94 -4.93 4.52 5.42
N MET A 95 -3.87 4.86 6.14
CA MET A 95 -2.55 5.05 5.54
C MET A 95 -2.08 3.78 4.81
N ALA A 96 -2.14 2.63 5.47
CA ALA A 96 -1.62 1.39 4.90
C ALA A 96 -2.47 0.82 3.75
N LEU A 97 -3.80 0.79 3.88
CA LEU A 97 -4.64 0.17 2.84
C LEU A 97 -4.87 1.09 1.63
N LEU A 98 -4.72 2.41 1.78
CA LEU A 98 -5.05 3.36 0.72
C LEU A 98 -3.81 4.03 0.09
N HIS A 99 -2.58 3.78 0.56
CA HIS A 99 -1.39 4.43 0.02
C HIS A 99 -1.24 4.21 -1.49
N ASP A 100 -1.61 3.04 -1.97
CA ASP A 100 -1.54 2.59 -3.36
C ASP A 100 -2.91 2.51 -4.07
N LEU A 101 -3.93 3.22 -3.57
CA LEU A 101 -5.27 3.24 -4.18
C LEU A 101 -5.23 3.73 -5.64
N CYS A 102 -4.20 4.47 -6.01
CA CYS A 102 -3.91 4.91 -7.38
C CYS A 102 -3.75 3.76 -8.38
N LYS A 103 -3.41 2.56 -7.90
CA LYS A 103 -3.21 1.36 -8.73
C LYS A 103 -4.53 0.70 -9.16
N THR A 104 -5.67 1.17 -8.67
CA THR A 104 -6.98 0.76 -9.18
C THR A 104 -7.20 1.29 -10.59
N HIS A 105 -7.64 0.41 -11.51
CA HIS A 105 -7.84 0.72 -12.94
C HIS A 105 -6.59 1.31 -13.63
N PHE A 106 -5.41 0.91 -13.15
CA PHE A 106 -4.12 1.44 -13.58
C PHE A 106 -3.40 0.52 -14.55
N TYR A 107 -3.70 -0.79 -14.49
CA TYR A 107 -3.01 -1.78 -15.30
C TYR A 107 -3.87 -2.32 -16.42
N GLY A 108 -3.25 -2.51 -17.58
CA GLY A 108 -3.74 -3.31 -18.70
C GLY A 108 -2.94 -4.59 -18.87
N THR A 109 -3.34 -5.44 -19.80
CA THR A 109 -2.62 -6.67 -20.17
C THR A 109 -2.18 -6.60 -21.62
N SER A 110 -0.93 -6.97 -21.90
CA SER A 110 -0.36 -7.13 -23.24
C SER A 110 0.27 -8.49 -23.38
N MET A 111 0.67 -8.87 -24.60
CA MET A 111 1.28 -10.17 -24.90
C MET A 111 2.75 -9.99 -25.31
N ARG A 112 3.63 -10.84 -24.78
CA ARG A 112 5.04 -10.90 -25.18
C ARG A 112 5.43 -12.32 -25.58
N ASN A 113 6.38 -12.44 -26.52
CA ASN A 113 6.97 -13.73 -26.84
C ASN A 113 8.00 -14.09 -25.75
N VAL A 114 7.87 -15.27 -25.18
CA VAL A 114 8.79 -15.82 -24.19
C VAL A 114 9.25 -17.19 -24.71
N LYS A 115 10.56 -17.43 -24.70
CA LYS A 115 11.11 -18.74 -25.05
C LYS A 115 10.91 -19.68 -23.86
N ASN A 116 10.26 -20.80 -24.09
CA ASN A 116 10.17 -21.88 -23.12
C ASN A 116 11.56 -22.55 -23.02
N GLU A 117 12.17 -22.53 -21.84
CA GLU A 117 13.54 -23.04 -21.65
C GLU A 117 13.64 -24.56 -21.79
N GLU A 118 12.57 -25.30 -21.49
CA GLU A 118 12.54 -26.75 -21.58
C GLU A 118 12.34 -27.22 -23.01
N THR A 119 11.45 -26.58 -23.77
CA THR A 119 11.07 -27.00 -25.12
C THR A 119 11.79 -26.24 -26.23
N GLY A 120 12.39 -25.08 -25.91
CA GLY A 120 12.99 -24.17 -26.89
C GLY A 120 11.97 -23.41 -27.77
N VAL A 121 10.69 -23.66 -27.59
CA VAL A 121 9.61 -23.07 -28.40
C VAL A 121 9.23 -21.65 -27.88
N TRP A 122 8.93 -20.73 -28.79
CA TRP A 122 8.42 -19.42 -28.44
C TRP A 122 6.93 -19.46 -28.20
N GLU A 123 6.51 -19.00 -27.02
CA GLU A 123 5.12 -18.92 -26.57
C GLU A 123 4.72 -17.46 -26.34
N LYS A 124 3.46 -17.12 -26.63
CA LYS A 124 2.89 -15.83 -26.23
C LYS A 124 2.41 -15.91 -24.78
N LYS A 125 2.98 -15.09 -23.90
CA LYS A 125 2.55 -14.99 -22.50
C LYS A 125 2.02 -13.60 -22.20
N PRO A 126 0.91 -13.47 -21.43
CA PRO A 126 0.41 -12.19 -20.98
C PRO A 126 1.37 -11.57 -19.96
N TYR A 127 1.40 -10.23 -19.92
CA TYR A 127 2.11 -9.47 -18.91
C TYR A 127 1.38 -8.15 -18.65
N TYR A 128 1.56 -7.58 -17.46
CA TYR A 128 0.94 -6.31 -17.10
C TYR A 128 1.69 -5.14 -17.72
N VAL A 129 0.92 -4.16 -18.17
CA VAL A 129 1.40 -2.86 -18.67
C VAL A 129 0.69 -1.75 -17.94
N VAL A 130 1.31 -0.57 -17.86
CA VAL A 130 0.64 0.62 -17.34
C VAL A 130 -0.33 1.13 -18.40
N ASP A 131 -1.59 1.32 -18.02
CA ASP A 131 -2.66 1.93 -18.82
C ASP A 131 -3.35 3.03 -18.01
N ASP A 132 -2.57 4.00 -17.55
CA ASP A 132 -3.02 5.04 -16.63
C ASP A 132 -3.92 6.05 -17.34
N LYS A 133 -5.17 6.16 -16.87
CA LYS A 133 -6.16 7.13 -17.36
C LYS A 133 -6.09 8.47 -16.61
N MET A 134 -5.32 8.55 -15.52
CA MET A 134 -5.19 9.73 -14.68
C MET A 134 -3.70 9.96 -14.34
N PRO A 135 -2.94 10.61 -15.24
CA PRO A 135 -1.49 10.73 -15.13
C PRO A 135 -1.08 11.74 -14.03
N LEU A 136 -1.20 11.33 -12.78
CA LEU A 136 -0.71 12.02 -11.59
C LEU A 136 0.37 11.14 -10.92
N GLY A 137 1.17 11.71 -10.04
CA GLY A 137 2.07 10.96 -9.19
C GLY A 137 1.32 9.90 -8.36
N HIS A 138 1.99 8.80 -7.98
CA HIS A 138 1.33 7.72 -7.24
C HIS A 138 0.69 8.21 -5.95
N GLY A 139 1.44 8.94 -5.12
CA GLY A 139 0.94 9.48 -3.86
C GLY A 139 -0.16 10.51 -4.05
N ASP A 140 0.03 11.46 -4.99
CA ASP A 140 -0.98 12.49 -5.34
C ASP A 140 -2.31 11.84 -5.71
N LYS A 141 -2.26 10.84 -6.58
CA LYS A 141 -3.43 10.13 -7.08
C LYS A 141 -4.12 9.33 -5.98
N SER A 142 -3.36 8.64 -5.13
CA SER A 142 -3.91 7.88 -4.01
C SER A 142 -4.60 8.78 -3.00
N ALA A 143 -3.95 9.87 -2.58
CA ALA A 143 -4.51 10.84 -1.66
C ALA A 143 -5.77 11.50 -2.23
N LEU A 144 -5.75 11.88 -3.52
CA LEU A 144 -6.91 12.44 -4.21
C LEU A 144 -8.08 11.45 -4.30
N LEU A 145 -7.82 10.18 -4.61
CA LEU A 145 -8.85 9.15 -4.70
C LEU A 145 -9.48 8.85 -3.35
N ALA A 146 -8.66 8.69 -2.28
CA ALA A 146 -9.16 8.50 -0.93
C ALA A 146 -9.98 9.70 -0.45
N GLY A 147 -9.46 10.92 -0.68
CA GLY A 147 -10.12 12.18 -0.31
C GLY A 147 -11.44 12.47 -1.01
N LYS A 148 -11.77 11.76 -2.09
CA LYS A 148 -13.12 11.82 -2.71
C LYS A 148 -14.21 11.17 -1.86
N TYR A 149 -13.83 10.30 -0.95
CA TYR A 149 -14.78 9.50 -0.18
C TYR A 149 -14.76 9.84 1.29
N ILE A 150 -13.57 10.00 1.87
CA ILE A 150 -13.38 10.31 3.29
C ILE A 150 -12.50 11.56 3.46
N GLU A 151 -12.73 12.31 4.51
CA GLU A 151 -11.81 13.38 4.90
C GLU A 151 -10.53 12.76 5.48
N LEU A 152 -9.38 13.13 4.92
CA LEU A 152 -8.08 12.72 5.43
C LEU A 152 -7.55 13.77 6.41
N SER A 153 -7.00 13.34 7.53
CA SER A 153 -6.18 14.21 8.39
C SER A 153 -4.91 14.64 7.62
N CYS A 154 -4.26 15.71 8.07
CA CYS A 154 -2.99 16.12 7.47
C CYS A 154 -1.92 15.02 7.57
N GLN A 155 -1.87 14.29 8.68
CA GLN A 155 -0.94 13.18 8.87
C GLN A 155 -1.18 12.06 7.82
N GLU A 156 -2.43 11.62 7.63
CA GLU A 156 -2.82 10.62 6.64
C GLU A 156 -2.55 11.10 5.21
N LEU A 157 -2.92 12.34 4.92
CA LEU A 157 -2.72 12.95 3.60
C LEU A 157 -1.23 12.95 3.23
N TYR A 158 -0.37 13.48 4.09
CA TYR A 158 1.06 13.57 3.79
C TYR A 158 1.75 12.20 3.80
N ALA A 159 1.32 11.27 4.68
CA ALA A 159 1.84 9.92 4.67
C ALA A 159 1.53 9.21 3.34
N ILE A 160 0.27 9.24 2.88
CA ILE A 160 -0.13 8.67 1.59
C ILE A 160 0.56 9.41 0.44
N TRP A 161 0.62 10.75 0.47
CA TRP A 161 1.21 11.53 -0.61
C TRP A 161 2.69 11.23 -0.83
N HIS A 162 3.45 11.10 0.25
CA HIS A 162 4.90 10.96 0.20
C HIS A 162 5.42 9.54 0.46
N HIS A 163 4.55 8.51 0.44
CA HIS A 163 4.96 7.13 0.71
C HIS A 163 6.07 6.61 -0.21
N MET A 164 6.14 7.11 -1.45
CA MET A 164 7.21 6.76 -2.41
C MET A 164 8.59 7.34 -2.04
N GLY A 165 8.67 8.24 -1.06
CA GLY A 165 9.91 8.87 -0.61
C GLY A 165 10.60 9.68 -1.70
N TYR A 166 11.94 9.70 -1.66
CA TYR A 166 12.77 10.56 -2.51
C TYR A 166 13.00 10.04 -3.93
N SER A 167 12.50 8.87 -4.28
CA SER A 167 12.79 8.23 -5.57
C SER A 167 12.26 9.05 -6.74
N GLY A 168 13.18 9.50 -7.63
CA GLY A 168 12.83 10.28 -8.82
C GLY A 168 12.39 11.73 -8.56
N GLN A 169 12.57 12.24 -7.33
CA GLN A 169 12.19 13.60 -6.95
C GLN A 169 13.28 14.63 -7.30
N ASP A 170 12.86 15.84 -7.69
CA ASP A 170 13.75 16.98 -7.77
C ASP A 170 14.03 17.57 -6.37
N TYR A 171 14.90 18.56 -6.30
CA TYR A 171 15.31 19.20 -5.04
C TYR A 171 14.12 19.83 -4.27
N SER A 172 13.20 20.46 -4.97
CA SER A 172 12.04 21.12 -4.35
C SER A 172 11.08 20.08 -3.74
N ALA A 173 10.80 19.00 -4.47
CA ALA A 173 9.99 17.91 -4.00
C ALA A 173 10.66 17.19 -2.80
N ALA A 174 11.98 16.97 -2.84
CA ALA A 174 12.73 16.40 -1.72
C ALA A 174 12.62 17.25 -0.45
N GLN A 175 12.71 18.58 -0.56
CA GLN A 175 12.49 19.50 0.58
C GLN A 175 11.06 19.40 1.14
N ALA A 176 10.06 19.25 0.27
CA ALA A 176 8.68 19.08 0.72
C ALA A 176 8.49 17.77 1.51
N ILE A 177 9.16 16.70 1.08
CA ILE A 177 9.18 15.42 1.81
C ILE A 177 9.85 15.60 3.17
N ASP A 178 11.02 16.24 3.25
CA ASP A 178 11.73 16.51 4.51
C ASP A 178 10.83 17.29 5.49
N HIS A 179 10.18 18.36 5.03
CA HIS A 179 9.27 19.15 5.86
C HIS A 179 8.07 18.32 6.32
N SER A 180 7.57 17.42 5.46
CA SER A 180 6.45 16.55 5.80
C SER A 180 6.85 15.51 6.87
N ILE A 181 8.02 14.90 6.76
CA ILE A 181 8.56 13.97 7.74
C ILE A 181 8.79 14.65 9.09
N LEU A 182 9.36 15.87 9.09
CA LEU A 182 9.58 16.63 10.32
C LEU A 182 8.28 17.02 11.01
N LYS A 183 7.22 17.28 10.25
CA LYS A 183 5.90 17.68 10.79
C LYS A 183 5.03 16.48 11.17
N TYR A 184 5.11 15.40 10.40
CA TYR A 184 4.32 14.17 10.52
C TYR A 184 5.23 12.96 10.33
N PRO A 185 5.94 12.50 11.37
CA PRO A 185 6.87 11.37 11.26
C PRO A 185 6.26 10.06 10.74
N MET A 186 4.92 9.91 10.80
CA MET A 186 4.21 8.79 10.16
C MET A 186 4.43 8.70 8.65
N VAL A 187 4.83 9.78 7.98
CA VAL A 187 5.29 9.76 6.57
C VAL A 187 6.45 8.78 6.40
N LEU A 188 7.46 8.88 7.29
CA LEU A 188 8.62 7.99 7.26
C LEU A 188 8.26 6.57 7.70
N ALA A 189 7.37 6.41 8.67
CA ALA A 189 6.90 5.10 9.12
C ALA A 189 6.20 4.34 7.97
N LEU A 190 5.26 4.98 7.26
CA LEU A 190 4.56 4.37 6.13
C LEU A 190 5.51 4.06 4.96
N GLN A 191 6.40 4.98 4.59
CA GLN A 191 7.43 4.74 3.56
C GLN A 191 8.32 3.54 3.91
N THR A 192 8.71 3.43 5.18
CA THR A 192 9.53 2.31 5.67
C THR A 192 8.74 1.00 5.61
N ALA A 193 7.47 1.00 6.03
CA ALA A 193 6.60 -0.17 5.99
C ALA A 193 6.38 -0.67 4.55
N ASP A 194 6.15 0.23 3.59
CA ASP A 194 6.02 -0.09 2.16
C ASP A 194 7.32 -0.72 1.62
N MET A 195 8.48 -0.12 1.93
CA MET A 195 9.78 -0.71 1.57
C MET A 195 9.99 -2.09 2.19
N MET A 196 9.63 -2.28 3.46
CA MET A 196 9.74 -3.58 4.13
C MET A 196 8.83 -4.61 3.45
N ALA A 197 7.59 -4.27 3.16
CA ALA A 197 6.66 -5.13 2.43
C ALA A 197 7.23 -5.52 1.07
N SER A 198 7.54 -4.55 0.23
CA SER A 198 7.95 -4.77 -1.17
C SER A 198 9.32 -5.44 -1.32
N LYS A 199 10.25 -5.29 -0.35
CA LYS A 199 11.63 -5.81 -0.45
C LYS A 199 11.89 -7.05 0.40
N LEU A 200 11.19 -7.20 1.53
CA LEU A 200 11.48 -8.24 2.49
C LEU A 200 10.39 -9.32 2.56
N LEU A 201 9.13 -8.96 2.35
CA LEU A 201 7.99 -9.88 2.46
C LEU A 201 7.52 -10.43 1.10
N GLU A 202 7.79 -9.72 0.01
CA GLU A 202 7.23 -9.98 -1.33
C GLU A 202 8.33 -10.25 -2.36
N ASP A 203 7.96 -10.99 -3.40
CA ASP A 203 8.77 -11.21 -4.59
C ASP A 203 7.90 -11.19 -5.86
N ASN A 204 8.49 -11.54 -7.01
CA ASN A 204 7.78 -11.57 -8.28
C ASN A 204 6.85 -12.79 -8.45
N GLU A 205 7.00 -13.82 -7.61
CA GLU A 205 6.22 -15.05 -7.68
C GLU A 205 5.10 -15.07 -6.63
N GLY A 206 5.14 -14.17 -5.64
CA GLY A 206 4.19 -14.10 -4.55
C GLY A 206 4.81 -13.56 -3.27
N ASN A 207 4.37 -14.03 -2.13
CA ASN A 207 4.97 -13.70 -0.84
C ASN A 207 6.23 -14.52 -0.59
N ARG A 208 7.32 -13.88 -0.18
CA ARG A 208 8.57 -14.53 0.22
C ARG A 208 8.41 -15.40 1.46
N PHE A 209 7.50 -15.03 2.31
CA PHE A 209 7.13 -15.73 3.54
C PHE A 209 5.64 -16.06 3.47
N ASP A 210 5.29 -17.32 3.68
CA ASP A 210 3.90 -17.79 3.74
C ASP A 210 3.17 -17.12 4.91
N SER A 211 2.70 -15.90 4.68
CA SER A 211 1.95 -15.04 5.60
C SER A 211 2.72 -14.54 6.84
N ALA A 212 2.27 -13.41 7.39
CA ALA A 212 2.76 -12.83 8.64
C ALA A 212 2.76 -13.80 9.85
N ALA A 213 2.10 -14.95 9.75
CA ALA A 213 2.14 -16.02 10.74
C ALA A 213 3.53 -16.69 10.88
N ALA A 214 4.40 -16.59 9.87
CA ALA A 214 5.77 -17.13 9.94
C ALA A 214 6.76 -16.22 10.67
N LEU A 215 6.40 -14.95 10.90
CA LEU A 215 7.25 -13.97 11.59
C LEU A 215 7.03 -13.92 13.12
N VAL A 216 6.09 -14.69 13.64
CA VAL A 216 5.71 -14.75 15.08
C VAL A 216 6.01 -16.11 15.68
N GLY A 217 6.97 -16.84 15.12
CA GLY A 217 7.46 -18.11 15.63
C GLY A 217 8.74 -17.95 16.47
#